data_4131309cbdc5e3d65408c8322b58c120
#
_entry.id   4131309cbdc5e3d65408c8322b58c120
#
_cell.length_a   1.000
_cell.length_b   1.000
_cell.length_c   1.000
_cell.angle_alpha   90.00
_cell.angle_beta   90.00
_cell.angle_gamma   90.00
#
_symmetry.space_group_name_H-M   'P 1'
#
loop_
_entity.id
_entity.type
_entity.pdbx_description
1 polymer ?
#
loop_
_entity_poly.entity_id
_entity_poly.type
_entity_poly.pdbx_seq_one_letter_code
_entity_poly.pdbx_strand_id
1 'polypeptide(L)'
;MAKKKDDIPEWVTDEIKNAKFGKPEQLTRNGYVLEVYDKDNKIDAQFYDAVEDGRTIVTLDLSKKIKMNELEKGVVYEFKFDSLKAPLDKKVIKYLKTEKDLVMDAIYQFELTEITIVDDGSR
;
A
#
# COMPACT_ATOMS: atom_id res chain seq x y z
N MET A 1 -18.15 -21.18 -23.08
CA MET A 1 -17.16 -21.02 -22.05
C MET A 1 -17.42 -19.78 -21.22
N ALA A 2 -17.33 -19.95 -19.95
CA ALA A 2 -17.59 -18.82 -19.09
C ALA A 2 -16.49 -17.78 -19.19
N LYS A 3 -16.89 -16.57 -19.35
CA LYS A 3 -15.95 -15.49 -19.36
C LYS A 3 -15.50 -15.21 -17.94
N LYS A 4 -14.24 -14.98 -17.78
CA LYS A 4 -13.71 -14.68 -16.46
C LYS A 4 -14.20 -13.30 -16.04
N LYS A 5 -14.75 -13.24 -14.85
CA LYS A 5 -15.30 -11.99 -14.35
C LYS A 5 -14.26 -10.94 -14.14
N ASP A 6 -13.06 -11.38 -13.80
CA ASP A 6 -11.99 -10.46 -13.50
C ASP A 6 -11.07 -10.20 -14.68
N ASP A 7 -11.46 -10.66 -15.88
CA ASP A 7 -10.72 -10.31 -17.07
C ASP A 7 -10.77 -8.81 -17.28
N ILE A 8 -9.60 -8.22 -17.45
CA ILE A 8 -9.49 -6.80 -17.66
C ILE A 8 -8.93 -6.57 -19.04
N PRO A 9 -9.56 -5.68 -19.85
CA PRO A 9 -9.04 -5.39 -21.19
C PRO A 9 -7.59 -4.94 -21.15
N GLU A 10 -6.87 -5.28 -22.19
CA GLU A 10 -5.46 -4.95 -22.27
C GLU A 10 -5.21 -3.45 -22.16
N TRP A 11 -6.09 -2.63 -22.73
CA TRP A 11 -5.90 -1.18 -22.66
C TRP A 11 -5.96 -0.66 -21.23
N VAL A 12 -6.79 -1.29 -20.38
CA VAL A 12 -6.86 -0.91 -18.97
C VAL A 12 -5.60 -1.34 -18.25
N THR A 13 -5.18 -2.58 -18.50
CA THR A 13 -3.95 -3.10 -17.90
C THR A 13 -2.74 -2.25 -18.27
N ASP A 14 -2.67 -1.86 -19.54
CA ASP A 14 -1.57 -1.05 -20.01
C ASP A 14 -1.56 0.33 -19.36
N GLU A 15 -2.74 0.93 -19.19
CA GLU A 15 -2.82 2.22 -18.53
C GLU A 15 -2.36 2.13 -17.09
N ILE A 16 -2.73 1.06 -16.41
CA ILE A 16 -2.31 0.85 -15.03
C ILE A 16 -0.80 0.64 -14.96
N LYS A 17 -0.25 -0.18 -15.84
CA LYS A 17 1.19 -0.41 -15.86
C LYS A 17 1.98 0.85 -16.17
N ASN A 18 1.43 1.70 -17.01
CA ASN A 18 2.12 2.89 -17.45
C ASN A 18 1.78 4.12 -16.61
N ALA A 19 0.98 3.93 -15.57
CA ALA A 19 0.66 5.03 -14.66
C ALA A 19 1.95 5.52 -14.01
N LYS A 20 2.11 6.83 -13.97
CA LYS A 20 3.33 7.42 -13.45
C LYS A 20 3.10 7.91 -12.04
N PHE A 21 3.91 7.44 -11.13
CA PHE A 21 3.86 7.91 -9.76
C PHE A 21 4.49 9.29 -9.67
N GLY A 22 3.87 10.15 -8.89
CA GLY A 22 4.42 11.46 -8.63
C GLY A 22 5.52 11.38 -7.59
N LYS A 23 5.84 12.52 -7.02
CA LYS A 23 6.87 12.57 -5.99
C LYS A 23 6.40 11.82 -4.74
N PRO A 24 7.28 11.06 -4.11
CA PRO A 24 6.90 10.38 -2.88
C PRO A 24 6.61 11.40 -1.78
N GLU A 25 5.59 11.12 -1.01
CA GLU A 25 5.28 11.90 0.16
C GLU A 25 5.66 11.07 1.38
N GLN A 26 6.56 11.56 2.20
CA GLN A 26 6.97 10.81 3.36
C GLN A 26 5.96 10.96 4.48
N LEU A 27 5.51 9.84 4.98
CA LEU A 27 4.53 9.81 6.06
C LEU A 27 5.13 9.08 7.25
N THR A 28 4.69 9.46 8.43
CA THR A 28 5.10 8.81 9.66
C THR A 28 3.84 8.43 10.43
N ARG A 29 3.75 7.16 10.77
CA ARG A 29 2.57 6.66 11.49
C ARG A 29 3.00 5.63 12.53
N ASN A 30 2.27 5.57 13.61
CA ASN A 30 2.49 4.56 14.64
C ASN A 30 1.49 3.43 14.45
N GLY A 31 1.97 2.22 14.65
CA GLY A 31 1.11 1.07 14.49
C GLY A 31 1.87 -0.20 14.78
N TYR A 32 1.37 -1.30 14.26
CA TYR A 32 2.01 -2.58 14.48
C TYR A 32 1.86 -3.46 13.24
N VAL A 33 2.72 -4.47 13.16
CA VAL A 33 2.73 -5.39 12.03
C VAL A 33 1.64 -6.43 12.26
N LEU A 34 0.76 -6.60 11.28
CA LEU A 34 -0.29 -7.61 11.30
C LEU A 34 0.18 -8.91 10.68
N GLU A 35 0.84 -8.81 9.54
CA GLU A 35 1.24 -9.99 8.79
C GLU A 35 2.53 -9.72 8.04
N VAL A 36 3.27 -10.77 7.78
CA VAL A 36 4.56 -10.69 7.09
C VAL A 36 4.51 -11.61 5.89
N TYR A 37 4.91 -11.08 4.73
CA TYR A 37 4.94 -11.84 3.47
C TYR A 37 6.38 -11.93 2.99
N ASP A 38 7.09 -12.95 3.45
CA ASP A 38 8.52 -13.10 3.16
C ASP A 38 8.85 -13.15 1.68
N LYS A 39 8.04 -13.88 0.93
CA LYS A 39 8.31 -14.07 -0.49
C LYS A 39 8.19 -12.78 -1.28
N ASP A 40 7.29 -11.92 -0.85
CA ASP A 40 7.01 -10.68 -1.58
C ASP A 40 7.73 -9.49 -0.98
N ASN A 41 8.41 -9.69 0.12
CA ASN A 41 9.12 -8.62 0.83
C ASN A 41 8.15 -7.49 1.21
N LYS A 42 7.01 -7.87 1.76
CA LYS A 42 5.93 -6.95 2.14
C LYS A 42 5.41 -7.28 3.52
N ILE A 43 4.77 -6.30 4.12
CA ILE A 43 4.06 -6.51 5.38
C ILE A 43 2.72 -5.80 5.33
N ASP A 44 1.77 -6.30 6.12
CA ASP A 44 0.56 -5.56 6.40
C ASP A 44 0.73 -4.91 7.76
N ALA A 45 0.44 -3.64 7.84
CA ALA A 45 0.55 -2.88 9.09
C ALA A 45 -0.79 -2.25 9.40
N GLN A 46 -1.11 -2.23 10.69
CA GLN A 46 -2.29 -1.55 11.20
C GLN A 46 -1.81 -0.27 11.86
N PHE A 47 -2.29 0.87 11.39
CA PHE A 47 -1.91 2.15 11.96
C PHE A 47 -3.02 2.67 12.88
N TYR A 48 -2.64 3.50 13.83
CA TYR A 48 -3.62 4.11 14.73
C TYR A 48 -4.38 5.23 14.04
N ASP A 49 -3.75 5.86 13.07
CA ASP A 49 -4.37 6.93 12.30
C ASP A 49 -4.53 6.52 10.86
N ALA A 50 -5.53 7.05 10.20
CA ALA A 50 -5.72 6.78 8.78
C ALA A 50 -4.55 7.32 7.96
N VAL A 51 -4.19 6.59 6.93
CA VAL A 51 -3.11 6.98 6.04
C VAL A 51 -3.67 7.73 4.84
N GLU A 52 -4.52 7.06 4.09
CA GLU A 52 -5.13 7.62 2.88
C GLU A 52 -6.54 7.09 2.79
N ASP A 53 -7.47 7.94 2.42
CA ASP A 53 -8.87 7.51 2.20
C ASP A 53 -9.45 6.75 3.37
N GLY A 54 -9.07 7.10 4.58
CA GLY A 54 -9.57 6.44 5.77
C GLY A 54 -8.97 5.08 6.05
N ARG A 55 -7.97 4.68 5.29
CA ARG A 55 -7.32 3.38 5.50
C ARG A 55 -6.45 3.39 6.74
N THR A 56 -6.64 2.37 7.56
CA THR A 56 -5.76 2.16 8.71
C THR A 56 -4.91 0.90 8.53
N ILE A 57 -5.31 0.00 7.63
CA ILE A 57 -4.51 -1.18 7.32
C ILE A 57 -3.91 -0.97 5.94
N VAL A 58 -2.59 -1.07 5.86
CA VAL A 58 -1.86 -0.78 4.64
C VAL A 58 -0.81 -1.85 4.41
N THR A 59 -0.67 -2.25 3.15
CA THR A 59 0.42 -3.15 2.76
C THR A 59 1.62 -2.29 2.37
N LEU A 60 2.75 -2.57 3.00
CA LEU A 60 3.98 -1.82 2.76
C LEU A 60 5.00 -2.70 2.08
N ASP A 61 5.62 -2.19 1.03
CA ASP A 61 6.79 -2.80 0.45
C ASP A 61 7.98 -2.44 1.31
N LEU A 62 8.88 -3.38 1.56
CA LEU A 62 10.05 -3.09 2.37
C LEU A 62 11.18 -2.60 1.51
N SER A 63 11.77 -1.47 1.88
CA SER A 63 12.96 -0.99 1.22
C SER A 63 14.14 -1.89 1.59
N LYS A 64 15.25 -1.73 0.87
CA LYS A 64 16.44 -2.53 1.14
C LYS A 64 17.01 -2.30 2.53
N LYS A 65 16.64 -1.20 3.14
CA LYS A 65 17.14 -0.87 4.49
C LYS A 65 16.44 -1.65 5.58
N ILE A 66 15.29 -2.22 5.27
CA ILE A 66 14.46 -2.90 6.26
C ILE A 66 14.63 -4.41 6.09
N LYS A 67 14.97 -5.06 7.19
CA LYS A 67 15.09 -6.52 7.18
C LYS A 67 13.86 -7.15 7.78
N MET A 68 13.29 -8.08 7.04
CA MET A 68 12.05 -8.73 7.43
C MET A 68 12.15 -9.38 8.81
N ASN A 69 13.30 -10.00 9.10
CA ASN A 69 13.45 -10.71 10.35
C ASN A 69 13.61 -9.80 11.57
N GLU A 70 13.66 -8.49 11.35
CA GLU A 70 13.72 -7.54 12.45
C GLU A 70 12.32 -7.08 12.86
N LEU A 71 11.29 -7.52 12.13
CA LEU A 71 9.93 -7.09 12.38
C LEU A 71 9.18 -8.15 13.18
N GLU A 72 8.54 -7.73 14.23
CA GLU A 72 7.73 -8.64 15.05
C GLU A 72 6.29 -8.19 15.06
N LYS A 73 5.40 -9.16 14.90
CA LYS A 73 3.97 -8.86 14.93
C LYS A 73 3.56 -8.42 16.33
N GLY A 74 2.68 -7.44 16.37
CA GLY A 74 2.14 -6.97 17.65
C GLY A 74 3.00 -5.97 18.38
N VAL A 75 4.21 -5.75 17.92
CA VAL A 75 5.08 -4.73 18.54
C VAL A 75 4.74 -3.38 17.91
N VAL A 76 4.66 -2.37 18.74
CA VAL A 76 4.34 -1.02 18.25
C VAL A 76 5.60 -0.36 17.72
N TYR A 77 5.50 0.08 16.47
CA TYR A 77 6.60 0.76 15.80
C TYR A 77 6.15 2.12 15.30
N GLU A 78 7.11 3.00 15.13
CA GLU A 78 6.92 4.18 14.33
C GLU A 78 7.40 3.84 12.93
N PHE A 79 6.50 3.91 11.96
CA PHE A 79 6.79 3.58 10.57
C PHE A 79 6.98 4.86 9.79
N LYS A 80 8.11 4.96 9.09
CA LYS A 80 8.31 6.00 8.09
C LYS A 80 8.26 5.36 6.74
N PHE A 81 7.37 5.83 5.90
CA PHE A 81 7.19 5.23 4.59
C PHE A 81 6.87 6.30 3.56
N ASP A 82 7.19 5.98 2.32
CA ASP A 82 6.89 6.86 1.21
C ASP A 82 5.57 6.46 0.61
N SER A 83 4.69 7.43 0.46
CA SER A 83 3.41 7.25 -0.22
C SER A 83 3.56 7.75 -1.65
N LEU A 84 3.33 6.87 -2.60
CA LEU A 84 3.39 7.21 -4.01
C LEU A 84 2.00 7.09 -4.58
N LYS A 85 1.63 8.07 -5.41
CA LYS A 85 0.30 8.12 -6.00
C LYS A 85 0.43 8.29 -7.49
N ALA A 86 -0.23 7.43 -8.24
CA ALA A 86 -0.28 7.50 -9.70
C ALA A 86 -1.73 7.70 -10.11
N PRO A 87 -2.11 8.93 -10.52
CA PRO A 87 -3.48 9.16 -10.97
C PRO A 87 -3.82 8.30 -12.18
N LEU A 88 -5.04 7.81 -12.22
CA LEU A 88 -5.51 7.02 -13.34
C LEU A 88 -6.20 7.90 -14.37
N ASP A 89 -6.16 7.45 -15.63
CA ASP A 89 -6.87 8.12 -16.68
C ASP A 89 -8.38 8.03 -16.45
N LYS A 90 -9.10 9.04 -16.91
CA LYS A 90 -10.55 9.09 -16.73
C LYS A 90 -11.25 7.88 -17.33
N LYS A 91 -10.74 7.36 -18.44
CA LYS A 91 -11.34 6.20 -19.08
C LYS A 91 -11.21 4.97 -18.21
N VAL A 92 -10.07 4.82 -17.54
CA VAL A 92 -9.85 3.70 -16.63
C VAL A 92 -10.74 3.82 -15.42
N ILE A 93 -10.84 5.01 -14.87
CA ILE A 93 -11.69 5.24 -13.70
C ILE A 93 -13.13 4.88 -14.02
N LYS A 94 -13.61 5.31 -15.18
CA LYS A 94 -14.97 5.01 -15.61
C LYS A 94 -15.16 3.50 -15.81
N TYR A 95 -14.21 2.86 -16.45
CA TYR A 95 -14.30 1.42 -16.70
C TYR A 95 -14.40 0.65 -15.39
N LEU A 96 -13.53 0.96 -14.44
CA LEU A 96 -13.51 0.26 -13.16
C LEU A 96 -14.83 0.45 -12.41
N LYS A 97 -15.37 1.66 -12.43
CA LYS A 97 -16.61 1.93 -11.75
C LYS A 97 -17.79 1.21 -12.42
N THR A 98 -17.85 1.24 -13.73
CA THR A 98 -18.96 0.68 -14.49
C THR A 98 -18.92 -0.83 -14.56
N GLU A 99 -17.76 -1.39 -14.87
CA GLU A 99 -17.63 -2.81 -15.16
C GLU A 99 -17.20 -3.66 -13.97
N LYS A 100 -16.54 -3.06 -13.01
CA LYS A 100 -16.01 -3.79 -11.86
C LYS A 100 -16.60 -3.29 -10.53
N ASP A 101 -17.45 -2.28 -10.59
CA ASP A 101 -18.05 -1.69 -9.40
C ASP A 101 -16.97 -1.28 -8.40
N LEU A 102 -15.88 -0.76 -8.93
CA LEU A 102 -14.74 -0.37 -8.13
C LEU A 102 -14.46 1.10 -8.31
N VAL A 103 -14.58 1.87 -7.22
CA VAL A 103 -14.30 3.30 -7.27
C VAL A 103 -12.83 3.51 -6.91
N MET A 104 -12.05 3.93 -7.91
CA MET A 104 -10.62 4.10 -7.73
C MET A 104 -10.17 5.19 -8.70
N ASP A 105 -9.50 6.21 -8.18
CA ASP A 105 -9.03 7.31 -9.02
C ASP A 105 -7.50 7.35 -9.14
N ALA A 106 -6.81 6.51 -8.39
CA ALA A 106 -5.35 6.49 -8.41
C ALA A 106 -4.86 5.16 -7.87
N ILE A 107 -3.62 4.86 -8.23
CA ILE A 107 -2.93 3.70 -7.66
C ILE A 107 -1.99 4.24 -6.60
N TYR A 108 -1.98 3.58 -5.45
CA TYR A 108 -1.11 3.95 -4.35
C TYR A 108 -0.10 2.85 -4.11
N GLN A 109 1.12 3.26 -3.78
CA GLN A 109 2.16 2.33 -3.37
C GLN A 109 2.83 2.92 -2.15
N PHE A 110 3.09 2.08 -1.17
CA PHE A 110 3.70 2.52 0.07
C PHE A 110 4.98 1.72 0.28
N GLU A 111 6.08 2.42 0.49
CA GLU A 111 7.36 1.77 0.71
C GLU A 111 7.90 2.15 2.08
N LEU A 112 8.10 1.15 2.92
CA LEU A 112 8.63 1.37 4.26
C LEU A 112 10.12 1.66 4.15
N THR A 113 10.52 2.84 4.62
CA THR A 113 11.91 3.26 4.51
C THR A 113 12.64 3.25 5.84
N GLU A 114 11.90 3.35 6.94
CA GLU A 114 12.51 3.37 8.25
C GLU A 114 11.51 2.90 9.28
N ILE A 115 11.99 2.18 10.29
CA ILE A 115 11.12 1.68 11.35
C ILE A 115 11.85 1.81 12.67
N THR A 116 11.14 2.28 13.68
CA THR A 116 11.71 2.49 15.00
C THR A 116 10.75 1.93 16.04
N ILE A 117 11.29 1.22 17.01
CA ILE A 117 10.46 0.71 18.09
C ILE A 117 10.00 1.88 18.94
N VAL A 118 8.70 1.93 19.18
CA VAL A 118 8.14 2.96 20.04
C VAL A 118 8.35 2.55 21.48
N ASP A 119 9.04 3.39 22.21
CA ASP A 119 9.20 3.15 23.66
C ASP A 119 7.95 3.67 24.36
N ASP A 120 7.17 2.75 24.87
CA ASP A 120 5.92 3.13 25.53
C ASP A 120 6.12 3.48 26.99
N GLY A 121 7.36 3.43 27.45
CA GLY A 121 7.64 3.81 28.82
C GLY A 121 7.09 2.87 29.87
N SER A 122 6.53 1.79 29.43
CA SER A 122 5.89 0.87 30.37
C SER A 122 6.85 -0.12 30.98
N ARG A 123 8.04 -0.12 30.49
CA ARG A 123 9.04 -1.06 30.97
C ARG A 123 9.95 -0.43 31.99
#